data_8dc47f63c51a53aea55456b8113ed212
#
_entry.id   8dc47f63c51a53aea55456b8113ed212
#
_cell.length_a   1.000
_cell.length_b   1.000
_cell.length_c   1.000
_cell.angle_alpha   90.00
_cell.angle_beta   90.00
_cell.angle_gamma   90.00
#
_symmetry.space_group_name_H-M   'P 1'
#
loop_
_entity.id
_entity.type
_entity.pdbx_description
1 polymer ?
#
loop_
_entity_poly.entity_id
_entity_poly.type
_entity_poly.pdbx_seq_one_letter_code
_entity_poly.pdbx_strand_id
1 'polypeptide(L)'
;MAAAQVNGNTQIVVCDAMQVYKRMDIGTAKPTTEDQQLVQHHCIDLVAPSARFTVSDYQKDARAAVAKIHEEGANALVVAGTGLYLTSLIDELSFPGEWPAVRAELQREPDVAALYRHLKALDPVAAKNIERSNRRRIERALEVCIGSGKPFSDNAPGTGAYPDNGVVQIGLLWPRDVLVKRVESRVKAMLQRGFLEEVAQLRKDGAMSQTARQALGYAELNRHLDGRCTLDQAIGDIVIHTRQFAVRQERWFRRDPRIRWVHIEKDPVNEIAPILAEHLR
;
A
#
# COMPACT_ATOMS: atom_id res chain seq x y z
N MET A 1 -3.49 -17.74 1.42
CA MET A 1 -4.09 -18.82 2.22
C MET A 1 -3.86 -20.18 1.57
N ALA A 2 -4.65 -20.60 0.56
CA ALA A 2 -4.57 -21.96 0.02
C ALA A 2 -3.16 -22.46 -0.34
N ALA A 3 -2.35 -21.65 -1.03
CA ALA A 3 -0.97 -22.01 -1.38
C ALA A 3 -0.05 -22.16 -0.15
N ALA A 4 -0.24 -21.34 0.88
CA ALA A 4 0.51 -21.44 2.11
C ALA A 4 0.13 -22.68 2.94
N GLN A 5 -1.14 -23.10 2.87
CA GLN A 5 -1.61 -24.31 3.54
C GLN A 5 -1.07 -25.59 2.90
N VAL A 6 -0.95 -25.61 1.55
CA VAL A 6 -0.48 -26.80 0.82
C VAL A 6 0.94 -27.22 1.21
N ASN A 7 1.80 -26.28 1.53
CA ASN A 7 3.21 -26.55 1.85
C ASN A 7 3.54 -26.58 3.36
N GLY A 8 2.57 -26.38 4.23
CA GLY A 8 2.69 -26.56 5.70
C GLY A 8 3.73 -25.69 6.44
N ASN A 9 4.73 -25.18 5.74
CA ASN A 9 5.84 -24.40 6.30
C ASN A 9 5.97 -23.04 5.62
N THR A 10 4.83 -22.35 5.40
CA THR A 10 4.79 -21.05 4.76
C THR A 10 4.03 -20.06 5.63
N GLN A 11 4.62 -18.90 5.87
CA GLN A 11 3.99 -17.80 6.59
C GLN A 11 3.77 -16.62 5.65
N ILE A 12 2.73 -15.83 5.90
CA ILE A 12 2.35 -14.71 5.05
C ILE A 12 2.88 -13.40 5.63
N VAL A 13 3.56 -12.61 4.78
CA VAL A 13 3.92 -11.22 5.09
C VAL A 13 2.99 -10.30 4.29
N VAL A 14 2.12 -9.60 5.00
CA VAL A 14 1.15 -8.70 4.39
C VAL A 14 1.82 -7.40 4.00
N CYS A 15 1.72 -7.05 2.70
CA CYS A 15 2.31 -5.84 2.13
C CYS A 15 1.21 -4.86 1.72
N ASP A 16 0.53 -4.30 2.74
CA ASP A 16 -0.57 -3.36 2.58
C ASP A 16 -0.45 -2.18 3.55
N ALA A 17 -0.55 -0.95 3.04
CA ALA A 17 -0.37 0.27 3.83
C ALA A 17 -1.53 0.56 4.80
N MET A 18 -2.66 -0.15 4.69
CA MET A 18 -3.85 0.07 5.52
C MET A 18 -4.09 -1.06 6.51
N GLN A 19 -3.72 -2.31 6.18
CA GLN A 19 -3.88 -3.44 7.09
C GLN A 19 -2.92 -3.40 8.30
N VAL A 20 -1.96 -2.50 8.30
CA VAL A 20 -1.07 -2.21 9.45
C VAL A 20 -1.81 -1.54 10.62
N TYR A 21 -2.96 -0.93 10.35
CA TYR A 21 -3.75 -0.25 11.37
C TYR A 21 -4.69 -1.21 12.08
N LYS A 22 -4.60 -1.27 13.42
CA LYS A 22 -5.51 -2.03 14.27
C LYS A 22 -6.95 -1.57 14.08
N ARG A 23 -7.91 -2.53 14.07
CA ARG A 23 -9.35 -2.23 14.01
C ARG A 23 -9.82 -1.59 12.69
N MET A 24 -8.96 -1.50 11.70
CA MET A 24 -9.34 -1.21 10.32
C MET A 24 -9.40 -2.55 9.57
N ASP A 25 -10.45 -3.32 9.79
CA ASP A 25 -10.49 -4.75 9.43
C ASP A 25 -11.36 -5.00 8.20
N ILE A 26 -12.60 -4.52 8.23
CA ILE A 26 -13.58 -4.75 7.16
C ILE A 26 -13.19 -3.95 5.91
N GLY A 27 -12.96 -2.65 6.06
CA GLY A 27 -12.68 -1.76 4.94
C GLY A 27 -11.33 -2.03 4.25
N THR A 28 -10.38 -2.63 4.95
CA THR A 28 -9.08 -3.05 4.39
C THR A 28 -9.09 -4.49 3.88
N ALA A 29 -10.17 -5.23 4.08
CA ALA A 29 -10.26 -6.68 3.85
C ALA A 29 -9.12 -7.46 4.53
N LYS A 30 -8.82 -7.09 5.76
CA LYS A 30 -7.83 -7.78 6.57
C LYS A 30 -8.20 -9.26 6.73
N PRO A 31 -7.22 -10.19 6.74
CA PRO A 31 -7.46 -11.59 7.06
C PRO A 31 -8.19 -11.72 8.39
N THR A 32 -9.23 -12.56 8.44
CA THR A 32 -10.00 -12.79 9.66
C THR A 32 -9.17 -13.51 10.72
N THR A 33 -9.65 -13.56 11.94
CA THR A 33 -8.99 -14.34 13.02
C THR A 33 -8.86 -15.81 12.65
N GLU A 34 -9.88 -16.37 11.99
CA GLU A 34 -9.88 -17.74 11.48
C GLU A 34 -8.82 -17.93 10.39
N ASP A 35 -8.70 -16.99 9.46
CA ASP A 35 -7.65 -17.00 8.44
C ASP A 35 -6.25 -16.97 9.07
N GLN A 36 -6.05 -16.17 10.10
CA GLN A 36 -4.78 -16.02 10.81
C GLN A 36 -4.44 -17.26 11.66
N GLN A 37 -5.44 -17.99 12.14
CA GLN A 37 -5.24 -19.28 12.82
C GLN A 37 -4.80 -20.39 11.86
N LEU A 38 -5.25 -20.34 10.60
CA LEU A 38 -4.90 -21.31 9.57
C LEU A 38 -3.47 -21.12 9.04
N VAL A 39 -3.03 -19.88 8.89
CA VAL A 39 -1.68 -19.51 8.44
C VAL A 39 -1.23 -18.28 9.19
N GLN A 40 -0.01 -18.29 9.70
CA GLN A 40 0.54 -17.12 10.40
C GLN A 40 0.71 -15.94 9.45
N HIS A 41 0.21 -14.77 9.87
CA HIS A 41 0.31 -13.51 9.15
C HIS A 41 1.18 -12.51 9.91
N HIS A 42 2.06 -11.83 9.21
CA HIS A 42 2.93 -10.77 9.71
C HIS A 42 2.57 -9.43 9.06
N CYS A 43 2.98 -8.34 9.68
CA CYS A 43 2.79 -6.97 9.21
C CYS A 43 1.31 -6.53 9.13
N ILE A 44 0.47 -7.05 10.01
CA ILE A 44 -0.90 -6.59 10.26
C ILE A 44 -1.02 -6.10 11.71
N ASP A 45 -1.97 -5.21 11.99
CA ASP A 45 -2.26 -4.70 13.34
C ASP A 45 -1.05 -4.14 14.10
N LEU A 46 -0.11 -3.51 13.39
CA LEU A 46 1.12 -3.00 13.97
C LEU A 46 0.88 -1.77 14.84
N VAL A 47 0.03 -0.84 14.38
CA VAL A 47 -0.15 0.46 15.01
C VAL A 47 -1.61 0.83 15.20
N ALA A 48 -1.87 1.77 16.14
CA ALA A 48 -3.21 2.36 16.29
C ALA A 48 -3.56 3.22 15.07
N PRO A 49 -4.87 3.41 14.73
CA PRO A 49 -5.30 4.26 13.63
C PRO A 49 -4.86 5.73 13.76
N SER A 50 -4.61 6.21 14.97
CA SER A 50 -4.10 7.55 15.25
C SER A 50 -2.60 7.70 14.99
N ALA A 51 -1.87 6.61 14.94
CA ALA A 51 -0.42 6.64 14.75
C ALA A 51 -0.04 6.97 13.30
N ARG A 52 1.08 7.65 13.15
CA ARG A 52 1.76 7.77 11.86
C ARG A 52 2.52 6.49 11.59
N PHE A 53 2.39 5.96 10.38
CA PHE A 53 3.16 4.81 9.92
C PHE A 53 3.67 5.07 8.50
N THR A 54 4.95 4.86 8.28
CA THR A 54 5.64 5.21 7.04
C THR A 54 6.11 3.96 6.30
N VAL A 55 6.51 4.13 5.04
CA VAL A 55 7.13 3.04 4.27
C VAL A 55 8.45 2.56 4.90
N SER A 56 9.18 3.44 5.58
CA SER A 56 10.41 3.07 6.29
C SER A 56 10.12 2.20 7.52
N ASP A 57 9.04 2.53 8.26
CA ASP A 57 8.58 1.69 9.39
C ASP A 57 8.17 0.31 8.88
N TYR A 58 7.36 0.27 7.80
CA TYR A 58 6.98 -0.99 7.16
C TYR A 58 8.19 -1.82 6.73
N GLN A 59 9.17 -1.21 6.05
CA GLN A 59 10.37 -1.90 5.59
C GLN A 59 11.11 -2.56 6.75
N LYS A 60 11.28 -1.84 7.85
CA LYS A 60 11.93 -2.35 9.06
C LYS A 60 11.19 -3.57 9.62
N ASP A 61 9.87 -3.44 9.82
CA ASP A 61 9.06 -4.48 10.43
C ASP A 61 8.93 -5.70 9.50
N ALA A 62 8.77 -5.47 8.19
CA ALA A 62 8.66 -6.56 7.21
C ALA A 62 9.98 -7.33 7.05
N ARG A 63 11.15 -6.65 7.09
CA ARG A 63 12.45 -7.32 7.08
C ARG A 63 12.66 -8.18 8.33
N ALA A 64 12.30 -7.66 9.49
CA ALA A 64 12.37 -8.43 10.73
C ALA A 64 11.47 -9.67 10.68
N ALA A 65 10.26 -9.53 10.11
CA ALA A 65 9.34 -10.66 9.93
C ALA A 65 9.92 -11.71 8.97
N VAL A 66 10.45 -11.29 7.80
CA VAL A 66 11.07 -12.21 6.82
C VAL A 66 12.27 -12.92 7.42
N ALA A 67 13.16 -12.21 8.14
CA ALA A 67 14.32 -12.80 8.81
C ALA A 67 13.88 -13.88 9.82
N LYS A 68 12.90 -13.56 10.66
CA LYS A 68 12.35 -14.52 11.64
C LYS A 68 11.76 -15.75 10.96
N ILE A 69 10.98 -15.58 9.88
CA ILE A 69 10.40 -16.70 9.13
C ILE A 69 11.51 -17.63 8.60
N HIS A 70 12.59 -17.06 8.06
CA HIS A 70 13.72 -17.83 7.56
C HIS A 70 14.50 -18.53 8.69
N GLU A 71 14.68 -17.89 9.87
CA GLU A 71 15.28 -18.51 11.06
C GLU A 71 14.47 -19.71 11.54
N GLU A 72 13.15 -19.68 11.38
CA GLU A 72 12.25 -20.80 11.67
C GLU A 72 12.27 -21.89 10.58
N GLY A 73 13.07 -21.73 9.53
CA GLY A 73 13.15 -22.64 8.39
C GLY A 73 11.90 -22.62 7.51
N ALA A 74 11.09 -21.56 7.58
CA ALA A 74 9.85 -21.43 6.84
C ALA A 74 10.00 -20.54 5.59
N ASN A 75 9.04 -20.64 4.66
CA ASN A 75 8.95 -19.78 3.48
C ASN A 75 8.16 -18.49 3.79
N ALA A 76 8.68 -17.36 3.34
CA ALA A 76 7.98 -16.08 3.42
C ALA A 76 7.19 -15.81 2.13
N LEU A 77 5.85 -15.86 2.19
CA LEU A 77 4.97 -15.49 1.09
C LEU A 77 4.50 -14.05 1.25
N VAL A 78 5.07 -13.12 0.49
CA VAL A 78 4.67 -11.71 0.53
C VAL A 78 3.43 -11.49 -0.33
N VAL A 79 2.33 -11.06 0.28
CA VAL A 79 1.09 -10.72 -0.43
C VAL A 79 0.97 -9.20 -0.55
N ALA A 80 1.17 -8.67 -1.75
CA ALA A 80 1.35 -7.25 -1.97
C ALA A 80 0.21 -6.59 -2.74
N GLY A 81 -0.32 -5.50 -2.16
CA GLY A 81 -1.22 -4.53 -2.81
C GLY A 81 -0.62 -3.12 -2.91
N THR A 82 0.42 -2.82 -2.11
CA THR A 82 1.07 -1.52 -2.05
C THR A 82 2.46 -1.58 -2.69
N GLY A 83 2.55 -1.10 -3.95
CA GLY A 83 3.78 -1.26 -4.75
C GLY A 83 5.02 -0.63 -4.11
N LEU A 84 4.92 0.58 -3.54
CA LEU A 84 6.06 1.21 -2.86
C LEU A 84 6.56 0.38 -1.65
N TYR A 85 5.64 -0.25 -0.91
CA TYR A 85 5.99 -1.10 0.22
C TYR A 85 6.73 -2.36 -0.25
N LEU A 86 6.21 -3.00 -1.30
CA LEU A 86 6.88 -4.16 -1.89
C LEU A 86 8.29 -3.81 -2.38
N THR A 87 8.41 -2.76 -3.21
CA THR A 87 9.72 -2.31 -3.72
C THR A 87 10.68 -1.97 -2.57
N SER A 88 10.19 -1.35 -1.48
CA SER A 88 11.03 -1.04 -0.32
C SER A 88 11.58 -2.29 0.36
N LEU A 89 10.79 -3.34 0.42
CA LEU A 89 11.19 -4.60 1.05
C LEU A 89 12.18 -5.38 0.19
N ILE A 90 11.85 -5.61 -1.09
CA ILE A 90 12.61 -6.51 -1.95
C ILE A 90 13.82 -5.87 -2.63
N ASP A 91 13.81 -4.55 -2.87
CA ASP A 91 14.88 -3.81 -3.53
C ASP A 91 15.67 -2.92 -2.56
N GLU A 92 15.46 -3.11 -1.27
CA GLU A 92 16.24 -2.48 -0.19
C GLU A 92 16.33 -0.95 -0.31
N LEU A 93 15.23 -0.28 -0.65
CA LEU A 93 15.24 1.16 -0.82
C LEU A 93 15.79 1.88 0.41
N SER A 94 16.69 2.81 0.17
CA SER A 94 17.12 3.78 1.17
C SER A 94 16.14 4.95 1.21
N PHE A 95 15.74 5.34 2.40
CA PHE A 95 14.87 6.49 2.60
C PHE A 95 15.66 7.63 3.22
N PRO A 96 15.67 8.83 2.60
CA PRO A 96 16.28 10.00 3.20
C PRO A 96 15.53 10.37 4.48
N GLY A 97 16.23 11.01 5.40
CA GLY A 97 15.68 11.51 6.66
C GLY A 97 14.46 12.42 6.49
N GLU A 98 13.85 12.78 7.59
CA GLU A 98 12.72 13.69 7.63
C GLU A 98 13.09 14.98 8.35
N TRP A 99 12.57 16.10 7.84
CA TRP A 99 12.78 17.44 8.40
C TRP A 99 11.43 18.14 8.61
N PRO A 100 10.73 17.82 9.73
CA PRO A 100 9.36 18.32 9.96
C PRO A 100 9.24 19.84 9.95
N ALA A 101 10.23 20.57 10.41
CA ALA A 101 10.25 22.04 10.39
C ALA A 101 10.27 22.58 8.94
N VAL A 102 11.13 22.01 8.09
CA VAL A 102 11.20 22.37 6.67
C VAL A 102 9.88 22.02 5.96
N ARG A 103 9.33 20.83 6.23
CA ARG A 103 8.04 20.41 5.67
C ARG A 103 6.92 21.39 6.05
N ALA A 104 6.84 21.79 7.33
CA ALA A 104 5.83 22.72 7.78
C ALA A 104 5.94 24.11 7.12
N GLU A 105 7.14 24.57 6.82
CA GLU A 105 7.38 25.80 6.07
C GLU A 105 6.91 25.67 4.60
N LEU A 106 7.31 24.60 3.91
CA LEU A 106 6.89 24.34 2.52
C LEU A 106 5.37 24.23 2.38
N GLN A 107 4.68 23.68 3.36
CA GLN A 107 3.22 23.55 3.35
C GLN A 107 2.49 24.90 3.44
N ARG A 108 3.13 25.94 3.92
CA ARG A 108 2.56 27.32 3.97
C ARG A 108 2.55 27.98 2.61
N GLU A 109 3.40 27.55 1.67
CA GLU A 109 3.42 28.09 0.31
C GLU A 109 2.23 27.53 -0.49
N PRO A 110 1.24 28.35 -0.90
CA PRO A 110 0.09 27.89 -1.65
C PRO A 110 0.40 27.62 -3.13
N ASP A 111 1.39 28.33 -3.71
CA ASP A 111 1.76 28.23 -5.13
C ASP A 111 2.64 27.00 -5.40
N VAL A 112 2.01 25.93 -5.93
CA VAL A 112 2.72 24.72 -6.35
C VAL A 112 3.75 25.01 -7.44
N ALA A 113 3.51 25.99 -8.30
CA ALA A 113 4.46 26.36 -9.34
C ALA A 113 5.70 27.04 -8.75
N ALA A 114 5.57 27.82 -7.68
CA ALA A 114 6.70 28.37 -6.94
C ALA A 114 7.54 27.25 -6.30
N LEU A 115 6.91 26.32 -5.62
CA LEU A 115 7.58 25.12 -5.09
C LEU A 115 8.32 24.34 -6.19
N TYR A 116 7.69 24.15 -7.34
CA TYR A 116 8.33 23.45 -8.46
C TYR A 116 9.53 24.22 -9.03
N ARG A 117 9.45 25.55 -9.15
CA ARG A 117 10.59 26.39 -9.56
C ARG A 117 11.76 26.27 -8.57
N HIS A 118 11.45 26.28 -7.27
CA HIS A 118 12.45 26.09 -6.22
C HIS A 118 13.12 24.70 -6.31
N LEU A 119 12.31 23.64 -6.49
CA LEU A 119 12.86 22.30 -6.70
C LEU A 119 13.76 22.24 -7.95
N LYS A 120 13.35 22.87 -9.05
CA LYS A 120 14.14 22.90 -10.28
C LYS A 120 15.48 23.60 -10.09
N ALA A 121 15.57 24.57 -9.20
CA ALA A 121 16.83 25.26 -8.87
C ALA A 121 17.76 24.41 -8.01
N LEU A 122 17.20 23.66 -7.04
CA LEU A 122 17.98 22.82 -6.11
C LEU A 122 18.32 21.45 -6.69
N ASP A 123 17.39 20.86 -7.43
CA ASP A 123 17.53 19.51 -7.99
C ASP A 123 16.81 19.40 -9.35
N PRO A 124 17.48 19.79 -10.45
CA PRO A 124 16.91 19.72 -11.80
C PRO A 124 16.55 18.29 -12.22
N VAL A 125 17.28 17.28 -11.71
CA VAL A 125 17.06 15.86 -12.03
C VAL A 125 15.75 15.37 -11.40
N ALA A 126 15.54 15.65 -10.12
CA ALA A 126 14.27 15.33 -9.45
C ALA A 126 13.10 16.09 -10.10
N ALA A 127 13.28 17.37 -10.41
CA ALA A 127 12.25 18.17 -11.05
C ALA A 127 11.82 17.63 -12.41
N LYS A 128 12.72 17.05 -13.20
CA LYS A 128 12.39 16.41 -14.49
C LYS A 128 11.52 15.17 -14.30
N ASN A 129 11.69 14.44 -13.20
CA ASN A 129 11.04 13.17 -12.91
C ASN A 129 9.76 13.30 -12.06
N ILE A 130 9.49 14.50 -11.54
CA ILE A 130 8.31 14.79 -10.72
C ILE A 130 7.33 15.65 -11.53
N GLU A 131 6.08 15.16 -11.60
CA GLU A 131 5.01 15.91 -12.26
C GLU A 131 4.78 17.27 -11.59
N ARG A 132 4.67 18.35 -12.39
CA ARG A 132 4.60 19.73 -11.90
C ARG A 132 3.41 20.02 -11.00
N SER A 133 2.33 19.26 -11.14
CA SER A 133 1.12 19.34 -10.29
C SER A 133 1.19 18.51 -9.03
N ASN A 134 2.20 17.63 -8.89
CA ASN A 134 2.30 16.72 -7.76
C ASN A 134 2.95 17.38 -6.53
N ARG A 135 2.15 18.27 -5.89
CA ARG A 135 2.55 19.02 -4.70
C ARG A 135 3.27 18.15 -3.66
N ARG A 136 2.69 17.00 -3.31
CA ARG A 136 3.22 16.13 -2.26
C ARG A 136 4.64 15.63 -2.58
N ARG A 137 4.90 15.26 -3.84
CA ARG A 137 6.25 14.81 -4.26
C ARG A 137 7.23 15.97 -4.35
N ILE A 138 6.77 17.14 -4.78
CA ILE A 138 7.58 18.36 -4.82
C ILE A 138 8.00 18.77 -3.41
N GLU A 139 7.06 18.87 -2.46
CA GLU A 139 7.34 19.17 -1.06
C GLU A 139 8.32 18.18 -0.45
N ARG A 140 8.16 16.88 -0.73
CA ARG A 140 9.06 15.86 -0.20
C ARG A 140 10.47 15.98 -0.77
N ALA A 141 10.62 16.24 -2.06
CA ALA A 141 11.92 16.45 -2.68
C ALA A 141 12.61 17.70 -2.14
N LEU A 142 11.88 18.81 -2.01
CA LEU A 142 12.39 20.04 -1.39
C LEU A 142 12.78 19.85 0.07
N GLU A 143 11.95 19.17 0.86
CA GLU A 143 12.24 18.85 2.25
C GLU A 143 13.60 18.15 2.39
N VAL A 144 13.85 17.17 1.52
CA VAL A 144 15.13 16.44 1.51
C VAL A 144 16.27 17.35 1.07
N CYS A 145 16.12 18.09 -0.03
CA CYS A 145 17.17 18.99 -0.51
C CYS A 145 17.56 20.03 0.54
N ILE A 146 16.58 20.68 1.16
CA ILE A 146 16.83 21.74 2.15
C ILE A 146 17.35 21.15 3.46
N GLY A 147 16.73 20.06 3.92
CA GLY A 147 17.05 19.47 5.23
C GLY A 147 18.37 18.73 5.24
N SER A 148 18.74 18.01 4.18
CA SER A 148 20.00 17.28 4.09
C SER A 148 21.16 18.09 3.51
N GLY A 149 20.86 19.17 2.77
CA GLY A 149 21.85 19.89 1.98
C GLY A 149 22.31 19.15 0.72
N LYS A 150 21.64 18.04 0.33
CA LYS A 150 21.97 17.21 -0.83
C LYS A 150 20.76 17.08 -1.76
N PRO A 151 20.96 16.91 -3.08
CA PRO A 151 19.87 16.65 -4.00
C PRO A 151 19.03 15.44 -3.60
N PHE A 152 17.71 15.52 -3.78
CA PHE A 152 16.81 14.38 -3.58
C PHE A 152 17.15 13.23 -4.55
N SER A 153 17.58 13.58 -5.76
CA SER A 153 17.99 12.62 -6.79
C SER A 153 19.23 11.79 -6.42
N ASP A 154 20.04 12.20 -5.44
CA ASP A 154 21.18 11.43 -4.95
C ASP A 154 20.75 10.16 -4.20
N ASN A 155 19.46 10.05 -3.81
CA ASN A 155 18.90 8.84 -3.23
C ASN A 155 18.47 7.82 -4.30
N ALA A 156 19.02 7.92 -5.51
CA ALA A 156 18.85 6.93 -6.56
C ALA A 156 19.53 5.59 -6.17
N PRO A 157 19.05 4.46 -6.71
CA PRO A 157 18.28 4.33 -7.94
C PRO A 157 16.74 4.50 -7.77
N GLY A 158 16.22 4.68 -6.56
CA GLY A 158 14.78 4.84 -6.33
C GLY A 158 13.94 3.64 -6.81
N THR A 159 12.67 3.86 -7.09
CA THR A 159 11.71 2.80 -7.47
C THR A 159 11.77 2.38 -8.94
N GLY A 160 12.80 2.77 -9.68
CA GLY A 160 12.97 2.47 -11.12
C GLY A 160 14.12 1.51 -11.43
N ALA A 161 14.91 1.12 -10.43
CA ALA A 161 15.90 0.07 -10.55
C ALA A 161 15.26 -1.28 -10.16
N TYR A 162 15.55 -2.30 -10.92
CA TYR A 162 15.01 -3.64 -10.72
C TYR A 162 16.16 -4.63 -10.62
N PRO A 163 16.94 -4.64 -9.51
CA PRO A 163 18.06 -5.55 -9.34
C PRO A 163 17.58 -6.99 -9.29
N ASP A 164 18.43 -7.90 -9.76
CA ASP A 164 18.19 -9.32 -9.53
C ASP A 164 18.43 -9.61 -8.04
N ASN A 165 17.37 -9.91 -7.33
CA ASN A 165 17.38 -10.14 -5.88
C ASN A 165 16.93 -11.57 -5.51
N GLY A 166 16.77 -12.44 -6.50
CA GLY A 166 16.34 -13.83 -6.30
C GLY A 166 14.87 -13.98 -5.84
N VAL A 167 14.11 -12.88 -5.74
CA VAL A 167 12.69 -12.94 -5.32
C VAL A 167 11.81 -13.29 -6.53
N VAL A 168 11.08 -14.39 -6.42
CA VAL A 168 10.07 -14.77 -7.41
C VAL A 168 8.84 -13.89 -7.25
N GLN A 169 8.45 -13.20 -8.32
CA GLN A 169 7.30 -12.31 -8.31
C GLN A 169 6.23 -12.77 -9.30
N ILE A 170 5.00 -12.95 -8.80
CA ILE A 170 3.85 -13.39 -9.60
C ILE A 170 2.77 -12.32 -9.50
N GLY A 171 2.39 -11.75 -10.65
CA GLY A 171 1.32 -10.78 -10.76
C GLY A 171 0.03 -11.41 -11.29
N LEU A 172 -1.11 -11.08 -10.68
CA LEU A 172 -2.41 -11.60 -11.07
C LEU A 172 -3.14 -10.59 -11.95
N LEU A 173 -3.58 -11.02 -13.14
CA LEU A 173 -4.36 -10.19 -14.06
C LEU A 173 -5.78 -10.73 -14.19
N TRP A 174 -6.74 -9.88 -13.91
CA TRP A 174 -8.16 -10.16 -14.14
C TRP A 174 -8.65 -9.44 -15.38
N PRO A 175 -9.59 -10.04 -16.17
CA PRO A 175 -10.36 -9.29 -17.14
C PRO A 175 -11.06 -8.10 -16.48
N ARG A 176 -11.05 -6.94 -17.14
CA ARG A 176 -11.52 -5.67 -16.52
C ARG A 176 -12.98 -5.72 -16.09
N ASP A 177 -13.83 -6.33 -16.87
CA ASP A 177 -15.27 -6.49 -16.57
C ASP A 177 -15.48 -7.39 -15.35
N VAL A 178 -14.70 -8.47 -15.22
CA VAL A 178 -14.71 -9.34 -14.04
C VAL A 178 -14.23 -8.58 -12.81
N LEU A 179 -13.14 -7.84 -12.94
CA LEU A 179 -12.60 -7.04 -11.83
C LEU A 179 -13.62 -6.01 -11.32
N VAL A 180 -14.35 -5.34 -12.22
CA VAL A 180 -15.42 -4.39 -11.86
C VAL A 180 -16.49 -5.06 -11.03
N LYS A 181 -17.03 -6.18 -11.48
CA LYS A 181 -18.05 -6.94 -10.76
C LYS A 181 -17.57 -7.43 -9.39
N ARG A 182 -16.31 -7.85 -9.29
CA ARG A 182 -15.68 -8.27 -8.03
C ARG A 182 -15.56 -7.10 -7.05
N VAL A 183 -15.17 -5.92 -7.52
CA VAL A 183 -15.10 -4.69 -6.69
C VAL A 183 -16.47 -4.34 -6.14
N GLU A 184 -17.50 -4.31 -6.98
CA GLU A 184 -18.87 -4.00 -6.56
C GLU A 184 -19.41 -4.99 -5.52
N SER A 185 -19.25 -6.30 -5.80
CA SER A 185 -19.66 -7.36 -4.88
C SER A 185 -18.90 -7.29 -3.54
N ARG A 186 -17.61 -6.98 -3.59
CA ARG A 186 -16.77 -6.83 -2.40
C ARG A 186 -17.22 -5.64 -1.54
N VAL A 187 -17.47 -4.48 -2.13
CA VAL A 187 -17.95 -3.29 -1.41
C VAL A 187 -19.31 -3.58 -0.76
N LYS A 188 -20.22 -4.23 -1.48
CA LYS A 188 -21.50 -4.66 -0.93
C LYS A 188 -21.34 -5.60 0.27
N ALA A 189 -20.48 -6.60 0.15
CA ALA A 189 -20.19 -7.53 1.24
C ALA A 189 -19.55 -6.84 2.46
N MET A 190 -18.66 -5.87 2.25
CA MET A 190 -18.08 -5.08 3.33
C MET A 190 -19.15 -4.30 4.11
N LEU A 191 -20.08 -3.66 3.43
CA LEU A 191 -21.18 -2.93 4.07
C LEU A 191 -22.10 -3.88 4.85
N GLN A 192 -22.41 -5.05 4.30
CA GLN A 192 -23.20 -6.07 5.01
C GLN A 192 -22.51 -6.61 6.27
N ARG A 193 -21.18 -6.57 6.30
CA ARG A 193 -20.37 -6.98 7.46
C ARG A 193 -20.20 -5.87 8.50
N GLY A 194 -20.75 -4.68 8.28
CA GLY A 194 -20.68 -3.57 9.24
C GLY A 194 -19.57 -2.56 8.98
N PHE A 195 -19.20 -2.33 7.71
CA PHE A 195 -18.12 -1.37 7.39
C PHE A 195 -18.46 0.06 7.80
N LEU A 196 -19.73 0.48 7.70
CA LEU A 196 -20.16 1.80 8.15
C LEU A 196 -20.01 1.94 9.67
N GLU A 197 -20.38 0.90 10.41
CA GLU A 197 -20.26 0.80 11.86
C GLU A 197 -18.81 0.81 12.31
N GLU A 198 -17.92 0.12 11.59
CA GLU A 198 -16.47 0.16 11.84
C GLU A 198 -15.95 1.60 11.74
N VAL A 199 -16.28 2.33 10.67
CA VAL A 199 -15.87 3.72 10.51
C VAL A 199 -16.44 4.63 11.60
N ALA A 200 -17.72 4.46 11.94
CA ALA A 200 -18.39 5.24 12.98
C ALA A 200 -17.73 4.99 14.36
N GLN A 201 -17.36 3.76 14.66
CA GLN A 201 -16.69 3.40 15.91
C GLN A 201 -15.29 3.98 15.99
N LEU A 202 -14.49 3.89 14.92
CA LEU A 202 -13.15 4.49 14.85
C LEU A 202 -13.19 6.00 15.06
N ARG A 203 -14.24 6.68 14.59
CA ARG A 203 -14.45 8.12 14.84
C ARG A 203 -14.70 8.43 16.32
N LYS A 204 -15.51 7.59 17.00
CA LYS A 204 -15.83 7.77 18.42
C LYS A 204 -14.61 7.54 19.31
N ASP A 205 -13.75 6.61 18.95
CA ASP A 205 -12.60 6.19 19.76
C ASP A 205 -11.41 7.14 19.68
N GLY A 206 -11.45 8.12 18.79
CA GLY A 206 -10.44 9.17 18.72
C GLY A 206 -10.01 9.55 17.31
N ALA A 207 -9.03 10.44 17.22
CA ALA A 207 -8.55 10.96 15.96
C ALA A 207 -7.77 9.89 15.20
N MET A 208 -8.22 9.59 13.98
CA MET A 208 -7.42 8.83 13.01
C MET A 208 -6.30 9.70 12.44
N SER A 209 -5.14 9.12 12.17
CA SER A 209 -4.07 9.78 11.41
C SER A 209 -4.59 10.21 10.03
N GLN A 210 -3.91 11.18 9.43
CA GLN A 210 -4.28 11.62 8.08
C GLN A 210 -4.27 10.47 7.07
N THR A 211 -3.30 9.56 7.19
CA THR A 211 -3.18 8.39 6.31
C THR A 211 -4.34 7.42 6.50
N ALA A 212 -4.65 7.04 7.73
CA ALA A 212 -5.77 6.14 8.04
C ALA A 212 -7.12 6.74 7.60
N ARG A 213 -7.34 8.04 7.83
CA ARG A 213 -8.56 8.74 7.42
C ARG A 213 -8.76 8.79 5.90
N GLN A 214 -7.66 8.78 5.13
CA GLN A 214 -7.70 8.83 3.66
C GLN A 214 -7.74 7.43 3.02
N ALA A 215 -7.79 6.35 3.81
CA ALA A 215 -7.96 5.01 3.28
C ALA A 215 -9.25 4.90 2.46
N LEU A 216 -9.17 4.12 1.37
CA LEU A 216 -10.32 3.86 0.49
C LEU A 216 -11.50 3.29 1.29
N GLY A 217 -12.66 3.83 1.05
CA GLY A 217 -13.89 3.51 1.76
C GLY A 217 -14.04 4.30 3.06
N TYR A 218 -12.98 4.46 3.85
CA TYR A 218 -13.02 5.26 5.09
C TYR A 218 -13.22 6.75 4.79
N ALA A 219 -12.54 7.30 3.80
CA ALA A 219 -12.70 8.69 3.41
C ALA A 219 -14.13 8.99 2.94
N GLU A 220 -14.71 8.12 2.14
CA GLU A 220 -16.06 8.25 1.59
C GLU A 220 -17.13 8.11 2.67
N LEU A 221 -17.03 7.09 3.51
CA LEU A 221 -17.98 6.88 4.62
C LEU A 221 -17.85 7.98 5.68
N ASN A 222 -16.65 8.52 5.92
CA ASN A 222 -16.47 9.70 6.77
C ASN A 222 -17.25 10.91 6.23
N ARG A 223 -17.22 11.16 4.91
CA ARG A 223 -18.00 12.24 4.28
C ARG A 223 -19.51 12.04 4.48
N HIS A 224 -20.00 10.80 4.38
CA HIS A 224 -21.38 10.46 4.66
C HIS A 224 -21.73 10.75 6.14
N LEU A 225 -20.91 10.27 7.07
CA LEU A 225 -21.11 10.51 8.50
C LEU A 225 -21.00 11.99 8.91
N ASP A 226 -20.34 12.80 8.09
CA ASP A 226 -20.32 14.28 8.23
C ASP A 226 -21.55 14.96 7.60
N GLY A 227 -22.50 14.21 7.02
CA GLY A 227 -23.67 14.74 6.33
C GLY A 227 -23.38 15.41 4.99
N ARG A 228 -22.20 15.18 4.39
CA ARG A 228 -21.77 15.82 3.14
C ARG A 228 -22.23 15.08 1.88
N CYS A 229 -22.68 13.86 2.01
CA CYS A 229 -23.25 13.04 0.93
C CYS A 229 -24.19 11.98 1.49
N THR A 230 -25.05 11.42 0.63
CA THR A 230 -25.85 10.25 0.98
C THR A 230 -24.99 8.99 1.09
N LEU A 231 -25.50 7.94 1.71
CA LEU A 231 -24.80 6.64 1.77
C LEU A 231 -24.60 6.06 0.36
N ASP A 232 -25.61 6.15 -0.50
CA ASP A 232 -25.52 5.64 -1.88
C ASP A 232 -24.43 6.38 -2.69
N GLN A 233 -24.30 7.70 -2.50
CA GLN A 233 -23.23 8.47 -3.11
C GLN A 233 -21.86 8.01 -2.59
N ALA A 234 -21.71 7.81 -1.28
CA ALA A 234 -20.47 7.31 -0.71
C ALA A 234 -20.11 5.92 -1.26
N ILE A 235 -21.08 5.01 -1.37
CA ILE A 235 -20.90 3.67 -1.95
C ILE A 235 -20.45 3.77 -3.41
N GLY A 236 -21.10 4.60 -4.21
CA GLY A 236 -20.72 4.83 -5.60
C GLY A 236 -19.28 5.31 -5.73
N ASP A 237 -18.88 6.29 -4.90
CA ASP A 237 -17.51 6.82 -4.86
C ASP A 237 -16.50 5.75 -4.43
N ILE A 238 -16.82 4.89 -3.45
CA ILE A 238 -15.95 3.78 -3.02
C ILE A 238 -15.68 2.85 -4.22
N VAL A 239 -16.70 2.47 -4.96
CA VAL A 239 -16.55 1.59 -6.14
C VAL A 239 -15.65 2.26 -7.19
N ILE A 240 -15.91 3.52 -7.53
CA ILE A 240 -15.13 4.29 -8.51
C ILE A 240 -13.67 4.38 -8.08
N HIS A 241 -13.41 4.80 -6.84
CA HIS A 241 -12.05 4.98 -6.34
C HIS A 241 -11.29 3.66 -6.20
N THR A 242 -11.98 2.57 -5.84
CA THR A 242 -11.38 1.22 -5.78
C THR A 242 -10.98 0.73 -7.17
N ARG A 243 -11.82 0.97 -8.19
CA ARG A 243 -11.47 0.66 -9.59
C ARG A 243 -10.26 1.48 -10.06
N GLN A 244 -10.23 2.77 -9.75
CA GLN A 244 -9.08 3.62 -10.06
C GLN A 244 -7.80 3.17 -9.34
N PHE A 245 -7.94 2.70 -8.10
CA PHE A 245 -6.82 2.15 -7.34
C PHE A 245 -6.27 0.88 -7.99
N ALA A 246 -7.13 -0.05 -8.41
CA ALA A 246 -6.72 -1.26 -9.12
C ALA A 246 -5.94 -0.93 -10.41
N VAL A 247 -6.38 0.07 -11.18
CA VAL A 247 -5.64 0.53 -12.38
C VAL A 247 -4.28 1.12 -12.00
N ARG A 248 -4.20 1.88 -10.89
CA ARG A 248 -2.91 2.41 -10.40
C ARG A 248 -1.97 1.30 -9.93
N GLN A 249 -2.49 0.28 -9.24
CA GLN A 249 -1.71 -0.90 -8.84
C GLN A 249 -1.13 -1.61 -10.07
N GLU A 250 -1.97 -1.94 -11.05
CA GLU A 250 -1.52 -2.60 -12.28
C GLU A 250 -0.45 -1.77 -12.99
N ARG A 251 -0.66 -0.45 -13.15
CA ARG A 251 0.33 0.44 -13.77
C ARG A 251 1.64 0.51 -13.00
N TRP A 252 1.59 0.41 -11.68
CA TRP A 252 2.80 0.37 -10.85
C TRP A 252 3.58 -0.91 -11.10
N PHE A 253 2.93 -2.05 -10.95
CA PHE A 253 3.57 -3.36 -11.05
C PHE A 253 4.03 -3.70 -12.48
N ARG A 254 3.34 -3.22 -13.52
CA ARG A 254 3.77 -3.42 -14.92
C ARG A 254 5.10 -2.77 -15.28
N ARG A 255 5.63 -1.88 -14.44
CA ARG A 255 6.96 -1.29 -14.66
C ARG A 255 8.08 -2.24 -14.28
N ASP A 256 7.82 -3.21 -13.42
CA ASP A 256 8.81 -4.19 -12.99
C ASP A 256 8.85 -5.37 -13.98
N PRO A 257 9.95 -5.52 -14.74
CA PRO A 257 10.07 -6.59 -15.73
C PRO A 257 10.26 -7.99 -15.10
N ARG A 258 10.53 -8.07 -13.81
CA ARG A 258 10.74 -9.34 -13.08
C ARG A 258 9.41 -10.04 -12.78
N ILE A 259 8.28 -9.35 -12.87
CA ILE A 259 6.97 -9.92 -12.55
C ILE A 259 6.49 -10.85 -13.67
N ARG A 260 6.31 -12.13 -13.33
CA ARG A 260 5.60 -13.10 -14.15
C ARG A 260 4.09 -12.88 -14.03
N TRP A 261 3.43 -12.44 -15.09
CA TRP A 261 2.01 -12.19 -15.08
C TRP A 261 1.21 -13.44 -15.42
N VAL A 262 0.20 -13.75 -14.59
CA VAL A 262 -0.75 -14.85 -14.79
C VAL A 262 -2.14 -14.27 -14.99
N HIS A 263 -2.76 -14.62 -16.12
CA HIS A 263 -4.14 -14.26 -16.40
C HIS A 263 -5.07 -15.22 -15.68
N ILE A 264 -5.98 -14.67 -14.85
CA ILE A 264 -6.96 -15.45 -14.10
C ILE A 264 -8.24 -15.53 -14.93
N GLU A 265 -8.69 -16.75 -15.23
CA GLU A 265 -9.89 -16.98 -15.99
C GLU A 265 -11.13 -17.18 -15.12
N LYS A 266 -11.04 -18.05 -14.11
CA LYS A 266 -12.17 -18.46 -13.28
C LYS A 266 -11.88 -18.44 -11.80
N ASP A 267 -10.87 -19.18 -11.35
CA ASP A 267 -10.57 -19.40 -9.94
C ASP A 267 -9.09 -19.16 -9.64
N PRO A 268 -8.77 -18.02 -8.99
CA PRO A 268 -7.38 -17.66 -8.70
C PRO A 268 -6.70 -18.69 -7.79
N VAL A 269 -7.44 -19.40 -6.94
CA VAL A 269 -6.85 -20.39 -6.03
C VAL A 269 -6.33 -21.58 -6.84
N ASN A 270 -7.17 -22.17 -7.69
CA ASN A 270 -6.79 -23.31 -8.47
C ASN A 270 -5.76 -22.98 -9.58
N GLU A 271 -5.75 -21.72 -10.05
CA GLU A 271 -4.83 -21.28 -11.11
C GLU A 271 -3.45 -20.85 -10.58
N ILE A 272 -3.38 -20.34 -9.35
CA ILE A 272 -2.14 -19.81 -8.79
C ILE A 272 -1.47 -20.77 -7.78
N ALA A 273 -2.24 -21.55 -7.02
CA ALA A 273 -1.66 -22.42 -6.01
C ALA A 273 -0.61 -23.41 -6.55
N PRO A 274 -0.79 -24.03 -7.73
CA PRO A 274 0.24 -24.90 -8.33
C PRO A 274 1.52 -24.13 -8.66
N ILE A 275 1.40 -22.91 -9.21
CA ILE A 275 2.55 -22.07 -9.58
C ILE A 275 3.34 -21.67 -8.33
N LEU A 276 2.64 -21.28 -7.25
CA LEU A 276 3.29 -20.93 -5.97
C LEU A 276 3.96 -22.16 -5.36
N ALA A 277 3.32 -23.32 -5.42
CA ALA A 277 3.87 -24.56 -4.86
C ALA A 277 5.21 -24.99 -5.51
N GLU A 278 5.46 -24.60 -6.77
CA GLU A 278 6.75 -24.84 -7.43
C GLU A 278 7.91 -24.07 -6.78
N HIS A 279 7.61 -22.95 -6.11
CA HIS A 279 8.58 -22.03 -5.52
C HIS A 279 8.62 -22.08 -3.98
N LEU A 280 7.60 -22.65 -3.34
CA LEU A 280 7.52 -22.82 -1.89
C LEU A 280 8.00 -24.26 -1.54
N ARG A 281 9.27 -24.42 -1.23
CA ARG A 281 9.86 -25.74 -0.89
C ARG A 281 10.30 -25.78 0.56
#